data_4e3a6308d384b152e4623e4cec74f16c
#
_entry.id   4e3a6308d384b152e4623e4cec74f16c
#
_cell.length_a   1.000
_cell.length_b   1.000
_cell.length_c   1.000
_cell.angle_alpha   90.00
_cell.angle_beta   90.00
_cell.angle_gamma   90.00
#
_symmetry.space_group_name_H-M   'P 1'
#
loop_
_entity.id
_entity.type
_entity.pdbx_description
1 polymer ?
#
loop_
_entity_poly.entity_id
_entity_poly.type
_entity_poly.pdbx_seq_one_letter_code
_entity_poly.pdbx_strand_id
1 'polypeptide(L)'
;TDESGAPMTNVAWWHCFSGIAGDMALGSLVDAGADLALIERELTALPVRGWGIEAHAVTRGGVAATHLDVRTEDTTVVRTHAHIEGIITEARLPERVRRRALATFARLARVEGALHRMPPSQVHFHEVGGLDAIIDIVGTCVALEILEVDDVHCSPVAQGIGMVRSAHGFIPNPVPATVELLRGAPTYGTDIVLELTTPTGAALVSTLATRWGPMPAMRITASGFGAGTRDLDGRPNAVQVIIGEALDQERSEDHGGQPVVLLEANVDDVTGEILAHTVTALLAAGSHDAWLVPVIGKKGRPAHVVTAVVDPVRAGEIRRVLMSETGTLGVRSRPLTRWVAARRIEAVDVDGHPVRVKHSAGRVKAEFEDTARVGRLLDLPAREVARRAEEMAGRAISPTDANIR
;
A
#
# COMPACT_ATOMS: atom_id res chain seq x y z
N THR A 1 -25.69 0.27 -8.23
CA THR A 1 -25.33 -0.87 -9.12
C THR A 1 -24.91 -0.30 -10.46
N ASP A 2 -23.79 -0.81 -11.00
CA ASP A 2 -23.35 -0.50 -12.36
C ASP A 2 -24.31 -1.11 -13.43
N GLU A 3 -24.01 -0.91 -14.71
CA GLU A 3 -24.79 -1.49 -15.82
C GLU A 3 -24.82 -3.04 -15.81
N SER A 4 -23.97 -3.70 -15.00
CA SER A 4 -23.89 -5.15 -14.81
C SER A 4 -24.69 -5.65 -13.60
N GLY A 5 -25.26 -4.74 -12.78
CA GLY A 5 -26.00 -5.07 -11.56
C GLY A 5 -25.13 -5.40 -10.35
N ALA A 6 -23.81 -5.23 -10.42
CA ALA A 6 -22.91 -5.43 -9.30
C ALA A 6 -22.96 -4.23 -8.32
N PRO A 7 -22.78 -4.44 -6.99
CA PRO A 7 -22.72 -3.34 -6.06
C PRO A 7 -21.45 -2.52 -6.32
N MET A 8 -21.63 -1.19 -6.47
CA MET A 8 -20.50 -0.26 -6.62
C MET A 8 -19.76 -0.16 -5.29
N THR A 9 -18.44 -0.18 -5.34
CA THR A 9 -17.59 -0.06 -4.14
C THR A 9 -17.23 1.42 -3.93
N ASN A 10 -17.64 1.99 -2.80
CA ASN A 10 -17.25 3.34 -2.42
C ASN A 10 -15.87 3.32 -1.77
N VAL A 11 -14.95 4.09 -2.33
CA VAL A 11 -13.56 4.20 -1.87
C VAL A 11 -13.32 5.59 -1.31
N ALA A 12 -12.68 5.65 -0.14
CA ALA A 12 -12.08 6.88 0.38
C ALA A 12 -10.56 6.82 0.19
N TRP A 13 -9.96 7.89 -0.35
CA TRP A 13 -8.51 8.04 -0.43
C TRP A 13 -8.07 9.24 0.39
N TRP A 14 -7.26 8.99 1.44
CA TRP A 14 -6.64 10.05 2.23
C TRP A 14 -5.32 10.51 1.59
N HIS A 15 -5.24 11.80 1.35
CA HIS A 15 -4.03 12.48 0.90
C HIS A 15 -3.33 13.13 2.09
N CYS A 16 -2.35 12.44 2.66
CA CYS A 16 -1.64 12.82 3.88
C CYS A 16 -0.40 13.69 3.60
N PHE A 17 -0.52 14.70 2.72
CA PHE A 17 0.58 15.56 2.26
C PHE A 17 1.16 16.48 3.36
N SER A 18 0.41 16.74 4.42
CA SER A 18 0.84 17.44 5.63
C SER A 18 0.65 16.59 6.88
N GLY A 19 0.72 15.25 6.72
CA GLY A 19 0.46 14.32 7.82
C GLY A 19 -1.01 14.06 8.08
N ILE A 20 -1.32 13.49 9.24
CA ILE A 20 -2.67 13.18 9.69
C ILE A 20 -2.73 13.03 11.21
N ALA A 21 -3.77 13.57 11.82
CA ALA A 21 -4.14 13.41 13.22
C ALA A 21 -5.58 12.89 13.33
N GLY A 22 -6.03 12.51 14.52
CA GLY A 22 -7.36 11.95 14.72
C GLY A 22 -8.47 12.95 14.35
N ASP A 23 -8.39 14.16 14.89
CA ASP A 23 -9.26 15.30 14.61
C ASP A 23 -9.25 15.67 13.11
N MET A 24 -8.08 15.63 12.47
CA MET A 24 -7.96 15.90 11.03
C MET A 24 -8.65 14.81 10.20
N ALA A 25 -8.50 13.55 10.55
CA ALA A 25 -9.16 12.44 9.85
C ALA A 25 -10.68 12.58 9.92
N LEU A 26 -11.22 12.76 11.13
CA LEU A 26 -12.65 12.96 11.34
C LEU A 26 -13.15 14.26 10.69
N GLY A 27 -12.42 15.35 10.84
CA GLY A 27 -12.74 16.64 10.22
C GLY A 27 -12.81 16.59 8.70
N SER A 28 -11.93 15.80 8.05
CA SER A 28 -11.96 15.64 6.60
C SER A 28 -13.21 14.92 6.11
N LEU A 29 -13.72 13.95 6.88
CA LEU A 29 -14.94 13.23 6.55
C LEU A 29 -16.20 14.08 6.79
N VAL A 30 -16.20 14.91 7.85
CA VAL A 30 -17.28 15.87 8.08
C VAL A 30 -17.31 16.91 6.95
N ASP A 31 -16.16 17.43 6.55
CA ASP A 31 -16.04 18.37 5.41
C ASP A 31 -16.48 17.73 4.09
N ALA A 32 -16.28 16.42 3.93
CA ALA A 32 -16.76 15.66 2.78
C ALA A 32 -18.26 15.32 2.82
N GLY A 33 -18.97 15.71 3.87
CA GLY A 33 -20.43 15.58 3.97
C GLY A 33 -20.94 14.56 4.99
N ALA A 34 -20.08 13.98 5.85
CA ALA A 34 -20.58 13.20 6.98
C ALA A 34 -21.33 14.10 7.96
N ASP A 35 -22.59 13.79 8.22
CA ASP A 35 -23.44 14.58 9.11
C ASP A 35 -22.94 14.47 10.56
N LEU A 36 -22.46 15.61 11.11
CA LEU A 36 -21.93 15.68 12.48
C LEU A 36 -22.99 15.29 13.54
N ALA A 37 -24.25 15.66 13.35
CA ALA A 37 -25.32 15.32 14.30
C ALA A 37 -25.59 13.79 14.31
N LEU A 38 -25.44 13.11 13.17
CA LEU A 38 -25.50 11.66 13.13
C LEU A 38 -24.29 11.02 13.80
N ILE A 39 -23.10 11.57 13.60
CA ILE A 39 -21.87 11.10 14.28
C ILE A 39 -22.03 11.23 15.79
N GLU A 40 -22.44 12.39 16.30
CA GLU A 40 -22.67 12.62 17.73
C GLU A 40 -23.70 11.64 18.30
N ARG A 41 -24.80 11.44 17.59
CA ARG A 41 -25.85 10.48 18.00
C ARG A 41 -25.29 9.07 18.14
N GLU A 42 -24.53 8.57 17.18
CA GLU A 42 -23.93 7.23 17.26
C GLU A 42 -22.90 7.14 18.40
N LEU A 43 -22.12 8.21 18.63
CA LEU A 43 -21.15 8.27 19.73
C LEU A 43 -21.81 8.30 21.11
N THR A 44 -23.07 8.74 21.26
CA THR A 44 -23.80 8.65 22.53
C THR A 44 -24.06 7.22 22.97
N ALA A 45 -23.92 6.22 22.08
CA ALA A 45 -23.97 4.81 22.44
C ALA A 45 -22.76 4.35 23.29
N LEU A 46 -21.67 5.10 23.29
CA LEU A 46 -20.51 4.83 24.15
C LEU A 46 -20.86 5.13 25.61
N PRO A 47 -20.52 4.23 26.56
CA PRO A 47 -20.79 4.44 27.98
C PRO A 47 -19.80 5.44 28.62
N VAL A 48 -19.58 6.57 27.94
CA VAL A 48 -18.72 7.67 28.41
C VAL A 48 -19.47 9.00 28.37
N ARG A 49 -19.11 9.93 29.25
CA ARG A 49 -19.76 11.23 29.37
C ARG A 49 -18.72 12.34 29.43
N GLY A 50 -19.17 13.61 29.35
CA GLY A 50 -18.30 14.77 29.49
C GLY A 50 -17.46 15.03 28.25
N TRP A 51 -18.03 14.80 27.06
CA TRP A 51 -17.44 15.13 25.78
C TRP A 51 -18.41 15.90 24.89
N GLY A 52 -17.89 16.63 23.95
CA GLY A 52 -18.63 17.31 22.88
C GLY A 52 -17.74 17.49 21.68
N ILE A 53 -18.33 17.64 20.51
CA ILE A 53 -17.63 17.89 19.25
C ILE A 53 -18.15 19.20 18.66
N GLU A 54 -17.24 20.07 18.28
CA GLU A 54 -17.58 21.28 17.52
C GLU A 54 -16.80 21.32 16.20
N ALA A 55 -17.50 21.60 15.11
CA ALA A 55 -16.89 21.77 13.80
C ALA A 55 -16.77 23.26 13.47
N HIS A 56 -15.57 23.70 13.13
CA HIS A 56 -15.27 25.08 12.78
C HIS A 56 -14.76 25.17 11.34
N ALA A 57 -15.42 25.99 10.54
CA ALA A 57 -14.90 26.34 9.22
C ALA A 57 -13.66 27.23 9.39
N VAL A 58 -12.54 26.78 8.87
CA VAL A 58 -11.24 27.47 8.96
C VAL A 58 -10.56 27.55 7.60
N THR A 59 -9.51 28.37 7.51
CA THR A 59 -8.62 28.38 6.35
C THR A 59 -7.22 27.99 6.80
N ARG A 60 -6.57 27.09 6.06
CA ARG A 60 -5.17 26.69 6.28
C ARG A 60 -4.41 26.83 4.96
N GLY A 61 -3.38 27.66 4.94
CA GLY A 61 -2.59 27.90 3.72
C GLY A 61 -3.44 28.31 2.50
N GLY A 62 -4.54 29.02 2.71
CA GLY A 62 -5.47 29.45 1.65
C GLY A 62 -6.52 28.41 1.25
N VAL A 63 -6.52 27.21 1.84
CA VAL A 63 -7.52 26.16 1.60
C VAL A 63 -8.58 26.18 2.70
N ALA A 64 -9.86 26.22 2.31
CA ALA A 64 -10.97 26.05 3.24
C ALA A 64 -10.97 24.60 3.78
N ALA A 65 -11.18 24.43 5.06
CA ALA A 65 -11.13 23.15 5.75
C ALA A 65 -12.00 23.17 7.01
N THR A 66 -12.35 21.98 7.51
CA THR A 66 -13.07 21.83 8.78
C THR A 66 -12.08 21.41 9.88
N HIS A 67 -11.99 22.25 10.92
CA HIS A 67 -11.31 21.91 12.17
C HIS A 67 -12.32 21.34 13.15
N LEU A 68 -12.04 20.15 13.68
CA LEU A 68 -12.85 19.55 14.75
C LEU A 68 -12.17 19.77 16.08
N ASP A 69 -12.95 20.30 17.04
CA ASP A 69 -12.56 20.46 18.43
C ASP A 69 -13.33 19.44 19.28
N VAL A 70 -12.62 18.42 19.76
CA VAL A 70 -13.17 17.44 20.69
C VAL A 70 -12.95 17.93 22.10
N ARG A 71 -13.99 18.48 22.72
CA ARG A 71 -13.96 18.95 24.10
C ARG A 71 -14.22 17.83 25.08
N THR A 72 -13.39 17.73 26.10
CA THR A 72 -13.55 16.76 27.18
C THR A 72 -13.45 17.41 28.55
N GLU A 73 -14.37 17.07 29.44
CA GLU A 73 -14.36 17.56 30.82
C GLU A 73 -13.33 16.84 31.69
N ASP A 74 -12.95 15.63 31.30
CA ASP A 74 -12.09 14.72 32.07
C ASP A 74 -10.72 14.56 31.41
N THR A 75 -9.73 15.34 31.86
CA THR A 75 -8.37 15.36 31.34
C THR A 75 -7.40 14.42 32.09
N THR A 76 -7.85 13.78 33.18
CA THR A 76 -6.97 13.05 34.10
C THR A 76 -7.13 11.53 34.09
N VAL A 77 -8.16 11.00 33.46
CA VAL A 77 -8.43 9.55 33.47
C VAL A 77 -7.55 8.84 32.44
N VAL A 78 -6.55 8.12 32.91
CA VAL A 78 -5.74 7.20 32.11
C VAL A 78 -6.50 5.89 31.96
N ARG A 79 -6.85 5.53 30.72
CA ARG A 79 -7.59 4.29 30.42
C ARG A 79 -6.64 3.20 29.93
N THR A 80 -6.88 1.97 30.39
CA THR A 80 -6.17 0.81 29.86
C THR A 80 -6.81 0.37 28.54
N HIS A 81 -6.06 -0.35 27.71
CA HIS A 81 -6.60 -0.95 26.48
C HIS A 81 -7.83 -1.82 26.77
N ALA A 82 -7.79 -2.65 27.82
CA ALA A 82 -8.93 -3.50 28.20
C ALA A 82 -10.19 -2.68 28.57
N HIS A 83 -10.00 -1.51 29.19
CA HIS A 83 -11.13 -0.62 29.50
C HIS A 83 -11.72 -0.01 28.23
N ILE A 84 -10.89 0.46 27.28
CA ILE A 84 -11.37 1.00 26.00
C ILE A 84 -12.05 -0.08 25.16
N GLU A 85 -11.49 -1.28 25.12
CA GLU A 85 -12.11 -2.45 24.47
C GLU A 85 -13.50 -2.74 25.06
N GLY A 86 -13.64 -2.70 26.41
CA GLY A 86 -14.92 -2.83 27.10
C GLY A 86 -15.91 -1.74 26.66
N ILE A 87 -15.51 -0.47 26.68
CA ILE A 87 -16.34 0.68 26.26
C ILE A 87 -16.90 0.46 24.84
N ILE A 88 -16.05 0.07 23.88
CA ILE A 88 -16.45 -0.10 22.49
C ILE A 88 -17.29 -1.37 22.30
N THR A 89 -17.00 -2.44 23.03
CA THR A 89 -17.71 -3.71 22.93
C THR A 89 -19.12 -3.63 23.53
N GLU A 90 -19.30 -2.91 24.64
CA GLU A 90 -20.59 -2.68 25.27
C GLU A 90 -21.48 -1.70 24.50
N ALA A 91 -20.89 -0.83 23.68
CA ALA A 91 -21.60 0.14 22.87
C ALA A 91 -22.41 -0.54 21.74
N ARG A 92 -23.63 -0.03 21.52
CA ARG A 92 -24.51 -0.49 20.41
C ARG A 92 -24.12 0.18 19.10
N LEU A 93 -22.86 -0.01 18.66
CA LEU A 93 -22.36 0.51 17.40
C LEU A 93 -22.62 -0.49 16.25
N PRO A 94 -22.77 0.00 15.01
CA PRO A 94 -22.76 -0.86 13.83
C PRO A 94 -21.54 -1.79 13.81
N GLU A 95 -21.70 -3.03 13.36
CA GLU A 95 -20.64 -4.06 13.41
C GLU A 95 -19.36 -3.62 12.74
N ARG A 96 -19.45 -2.97 11.58
CA ARG A 96 -18.29 -2.48 10.83
C ARG A 96 -17.55 -1.37 11.58
N VAL A 97 -18.28 -0.44 12.21
CA VAL A 97 -17.73 0.62 13.07
C VAL A 97 -16.98 0.00 14.25
N ARG A 98 -17.64 -0.90 15.00
CA ARG A 98 -17.04 -1.59 16.14
C ARG A 98 -15.78 -2.32 15.78
N ARG A 99 -15.79 -3.11 14.70
CA ARG A 99 -14.63 -3.86 14.22
C ARG A 99 -13.46 -2.94 13.85
N ARG A 100 -13.71 -1.84 13.10
CA ARG A 100 -12.69 -0.86 12.69
C ARG A 100 -12.07 -0.17 13.91
N ALA A 101 -12.87 0.28 14.86
CA ALA A 101 -12.43 0.95 16.07
C ALA A 101 -11.60 0.02 16.97
N LEU A 102 -12.08 -1.20 17.25
CA LEU A 102 -11.34 -2.19 18.04
C LEU A 102 -10.01 -2.57 17.38
N ALA A 103 -9.97 -2.73 16.07
CA ALA A 103 -8.72 -3.02 15.34
C ALA A 103 -7.70 -1.88 15.47
N THR A 104 -8.16 -0.62 15.44
CA THR A 104 -7.30 0.56 15.59
C THR A 104 -6.72 0.63 17.01
N PHE A 105 -7.52 0.44 18.04
CA PHE A 105 -7.03 0.42 19.42
C PHE A 105 -6.13 -0.78 19.72
N ALA A 106 -6.43 -1.96 19.16
CA ALA A 106 -5.56 -3.13 19.30
C ALA A 106 -4.18 -2.91 18.64
N ARG A 107 -4.12 -2.15 17.55
CA ARG A 107 -2.85 -1.77 16.92
C ARG A 107 -2.07 -0.79 17.79
N LEU A 108 -2.73 0.25 18.32
CA LEU A 108 -2.13 1.18 19.28
C LEU A 108 -1.58 0.43 20.50
N ALA A 109 -2.37 -0.45 21.12
CA ALA A 109 -1.96 -1.20 22.30
C ALA A 109 -0.76 -2.12 22.03
N ARG A 110 -0.68 -2.74 20.86
CA ARG A 110 0.48 -3.56 20.47
C ARG A 110 1.75 -2.72 20.38
N VAL A 111 1.67 -1.55 19.76
CA VAL A 111 2.82 -0.67 19.58
C VAL A 111 3.27 -0.09 20.91
N GLU A 112 2.37 0.49 21.70
CA GLU A 112 2.68 1.03 23.01
C GLU A 112 3.23 -0.06 23.95
N GLY A 113 2.62 -1.26 23.92
CA GLY A 113 3.11 -2.41 24.69
C GLY A 113 4.53 -2.79 24.33
N ALA A 114 4.87 -2.79 23.05
CA ALA A 114 6.23 -3.08 22.59
C ALA A 114 7.24 -1.99 23.03
N LEU A 115 6.86 -0.71 22.91
CA LEU A 115 7.71 0.42 23.33
C LEU A 115 7.99 0.43 24.82
N HIS A 116 6.98 0.10 25.64
CA HIS A 116 7.08 0.05 27.09
C HIS A 116 7.45 -1.33 27.67
N ARG A 117 7.68 -2.33 26.78
CA ARG A 117 8.00 -3.72 27.16
C ARG A 117 6.97 -4.34 28.12
N MET A 118 5.70 -4.12 27.86
CA MET A 118 4.59 -4.66 28.64
C MET A 118 3.55 -5.35 27.74
N PRO A 119 2.73 -6.27 28.30
CA PRO A 119 1.64 -6.88 27.54
C PRO A 119 0.64 -5.83 27.04
N PRO A 120 0.10 -5.94 25.81
CA PRO A 120 -0.87 -4.97 25.26
C PRO A 120 -2.10 -4.75 26.16
N SER A 121 -2.57 -5.77 26.87
CA SER A 121 -3.72 -5.69 27.78
C SER A 121 -3.47 -4.80 29.01
N GLN A 122 -2.21 -4.59 29.39
CA GLN A 122 -1.78 -3.78 30.52
C GLN A 122 -1.30 -2.38 30.13
N VAL A 123 -1.34 -2.05 28.84
CA VAL A 123 -0.95 -0.74 28.36
C VAL A 123 -1.85 0.34 28.94
N HIS A 124 -1.23 1.32 29.56
CA HIS A 124 -1.85 2.59 29.92
C HIS A 124 -1.54 3.61 28.83
N PHE A 125 -2.54 4.06 28.15
CA PHE A 125 -2.37 5.08 27.12
C PHE A 125 -2.17 6.46 27.76
N HIS A 126 -0.96 6.98 27.70
CA HIS A 126 -0.63 8.29 28.29
C HIS A 126 -1.01 9.46 27.37
N GLU A 127 -1.00 9.24 26.06
CA GLU A 127 -1.29 10.25 25.04
C GLU A 127 -2.53 9.93 24.18
N VAL A 128 -2.84 8.65 23.98
CA VAL A 128 -3.95 8.19 23.12
C VAL A 128 -5.09 7.51 23.90
N GLY A 129 -5.05 7.54 25.22
CA GLY A 129 -6.07 7.01 26.11
C GLY A 129 -7.07 8.05 26.62
N GLY A 130 -6.89 9.28 26.21
CA GLY A 130 -7.84 10.36 26.46
C GLY A 130 -9.18 10.09 25.80
N LEU A 131 -10.21 10.75 26.28
CA LEU A 131 -11.54 10.65 25.70
C LEU A 131 -11.61 11.23 24.31
N ASP A 132 -10.77 12.22 24.02
CA ASP A 132 -10.55 12.82 22.70
C ASP A 132 -10.14 11.79 21.65
N ALA A 133 -9.12 10.96 21.92
CA ALA A 133 -8.69 9.92 20.99
C ALA A 133 -9.77 8.83 20.79
N ILE A 134 -10.58 8.53 21.81
CA ILE A 134 -11.71 7.59 21.67
C ILE A 134 -12.74 8.17 20.70
N ILE A 135 -13.10 9.45 20.89
CA ILE A 135 -14.07 10.15 20.05
C ILE A 135 -13.55 10.27 18.62
N ASP A 136 -12.29 10.64 18.43
CA ASP A 136 -11.65 10.73 17.10
C ASP A 136 -11.69 9.40 16.35
N ILE A 137 -11.26 8.31 16.99
CA ILE A 137 -11.17 7.00 16.35
C ILE A 137 -12.55 6.44 16.05
N VAL A 138 -13.45 6.42 17.05
CA VAL A 138 -14.80 5.88 16.86
C VAL A 138 -15.59 6.77 15.91
N GLY A 139 -15.48 8.10 16.07
CA GLY A 139 -16.13 9.09 15.20
C GLY A 139 -15.69 8.96 13.73
N THR A 140 -14.38 8.76 13.48
CA THR A 140 -13.87 8.48 12.13
C THR A 140 -14.49 7.21 11.56
N CYS A 141 -14.59 6.13 12.35
CA CYS A 141 -15.22 4.89 11.90
C CYS A 141 -16.73 5.06 11.63
N VAL A 142 -17.43 5.87 12.43
CA VAL A 142 -18.85 6.22 12.24
C VAL A 142 -19.02 7.06 10.98
N ALA A 143 -18.17 8.09 10.77
CA ALA A 143 -18.23 8.94 9.60
C ALA A 143 -18.02 8.15 8.30
N LEU A 144 -17.07 7.20 8.28
CA LEU A 144 -16.88 6.28 7.15
C LEU A 144 -18.09 5.40 6.89
N GLU A 145 -18.83 5.01 7.95
CA GLU A 145 -20.07 4.24 7.81
C GLU A 145 -21.21 5.07 7.24
N ILE A 146 -21.38 6.31 7.73
CA ILE A 146 -22.39 7.27 7.24
C ILE A 146 -22.17 7.60 5.75
N LEU A 147 -20.92 7.72 5.33
CA LEU A 147 -20.55 7.97 3.93
C LEU A 147 -20.50 6.69 3.07
N GLU A 148 -20.94 5.57 3.63
CA GLU A 148 -21.00 4.26 2.96
C GLU A 148 -19.64 3.84 2.36
N VAL A 149 -18.51 4.21 3.00
CA VAL A 149 -17.18 3.87 2.53
C VAL A 149 -16.87 2.40 2.81
N ASP A 150 -16.69 1.63 1.74
CA ASP A 150 -16.36 0.22 1.79
C ASP A 150 -14.88 -0.02 1.96
N ASP A 151 -14.06 0.70 1.20
CA ASP A 151 -12.61 0.54 1.16
C ASP A 151 -11.88 1.86 1.39
N VAL A 152 -10.73 1.79 2.03
CA VAL A 152 -9.92 2.95 2.38
C VAL A 152 -8.53 2.81 1.76
N HIS A 153 -8.12 3.80 1.01
CA HIS A 153 -6.78 3.94 0.46
C HIS A 153 -6.07 5.15 1.07
N CYS A 154 -4.74 5.17 1.03
CA CYS A 154 -3.96 6.28 1.57
C CYS A 154 -2.74 6.59 0.70
N SER A 155 -2.40 7.87 0.58
CA SER A 155 -1.14 8.32 0.00
C SER A 155 0.04 7.94 0.91
N PRO A 156 1.31 8.07 0.45
CA PRO A 156 2.44 8.15 1.38
C PRO A 156 2.20 9.24 2.43
N VAL A 157 2.65 9.00 3.69
CA VAL A 157 2.35 9.86 4.84
C VAL A 157 3.52 10.79 5.15
N ALA A 158 3.27 12.10 5.15
CA ALA A 158 4.27 13.10 5.49
C ALA A 158 4.64 13.05 6.99
N GLN A 159 5.94 13.14 7.28
CA GLN A 159 6.50 13.19 8.63
C GLN A 159 7.24 14.50 8.84
N GLY A 160 7.04 15.11 10.02
CA GLY A 160 7.84 16.26 10.42
C GLY A 160 9.18 15.86 11.06
N ILE A 161 9.94 16.87 11.47
CA ILE A 161 11.26 16.69 12.11
C ILE A 161 11.32 17.43 13.45
N GLY A 162 12.44 17.28 14.16
CA GLY A 162 12.74 17.99 15.40
C GLY A 162 12.40 17.18 16.64
N MET A 163 11.94 17.88 17.68
CA MET A 163 11.56 17.30 18.97
C MET A 163 10.15 17.76 19.35
N VAL A 164 9.38 16.86 19.94
CA VAL A 164 8.06 17.17 20.49
C VAL A 164 8.04 16.93 21.99
N ARG A 165 7.22 17.70 22.67
CA ARG A 165 6.99 17.53 24.12
C ARG A 165 5.90 16.48 24.31
N SER A 166 6.20 15.45 25.06
CA SER A 166 5.29 14.36 25.40
C SER A 166 5.20 14.17 26.93
N ALA A 167 4.38 13.23 27.37
CA ALA A 167 4.33 12.79 28.77
C ALA A 167 5.69 12.28 29.29
N HIS A 168 6.57 11.82 28.38
CA HIS A 168 7.92 11.33 28.68
C HIS A 168 9.02 12.38 28.54
N GLY A 169 8.68 13.67 28.40
CA GLY A 169 9.58 14.75 28.15
C GLY A 169 9.73 15.07 26.66
N PHE A 170 10.91 15.54 26.23
CA PHE A 170 11.18 15.81 24.82
C PHE A 170 11.64 14.54 24.12
N ILE A 171 10.91 14.13 23.09
CA ILE A 171 11.21 12.95 22.28
C ILE A 171 11.38 13.34 20.80
N PRO A 172 12.11 12.53 20.01
CA PRO A 172 12.29 12.81 18.58
C PRO A 172 10.97 12.78 17.81
N ASN A 173 10.89 13.61 16.78
CA ASN A 173 9.82 13.62 15.80
C ASN A 173 10.36 13.11 14.44
N PRO A 174 9.73 12.08 13.80
CA PRO A 174 8.48 11.42 14.20
C PRO A 174 8.62 10.68 15.54
N VAL A 175 7.53 10.71 16.33
CA VAL A 175 7.53 10.03 17.63
C VAL A 175 7.63 8.51 17.47
N PRO A 176 8.28 7.78 18.42
CA PRO A 176 8.49 6.34 18.28
C PRO A 176 7.23 5.54 18.01
N ALA A 177 6.11 5.91 18.63
CA ALA A 177 4.82 5.25 18.40
C ALA A 177 4.35 5.40 16.94
N THR A 178 4.43 6.60 16.39
CA THR A 178 4.08 6.87 14.97
C THR A 178 4.94 6.06 14.01
N VAL A 179 6.26 5.96 14.26
CA VAL A 179 7.18 5.17 13.43
C VAL A 179 6.79 3.69 13.43
N GLU A 180 6.51 3.11 14.60
CA GLU A 180 6.13 1.71 14.72
C GLU A 180 4.73 1.42 14.15
N LEU A 181 3.77 2.34 14.32
CA LEU A 181 2.43 2.24 13.72
C LEU A 181 2.48 2.22 12.18
N LEU A 182 3.37 3.02 11.60
CA LEU A 182 3.54 3.13 10.14
C LEU A 182 4.55 2.14 9.57
N ARG A 183 5.06 1.18 10.35
CA ARG A 183 5.97 0.16 9.84
C ARG A 183 5.33 -0.59 8.67
N GLY A 184 6.01 -0.55 7.51
CA GLY A 184 5.52 -1.13 6.25
C GLY A 184 4.64 -0.19 5.41
N ALA A 185 4.19 0.94 5.94
CA ALA A 185 3.49 1.97 5.19
C ALA A 185 4.49 2.93 4.50
N PRO A 186 4.22 3.40 3.28
CA PRO A 186 5.07 4.38 2.63
C PRO A 186 4.99 5.72 3.36
N THR A 187 6.15 6.25 3.75
CA THR A 187 6.28 7.52 4.45
C THR A 187 7.42 8.35 3.85
N TYR A 188 7.38 9.66 4.04
CA TYR A 188 8.47 10.54 3.65
C TYR A 188 8.65 11.68 4.64
N GLY A 189 9.90 12.12 4.82
CA GLY A 189 10.24 13.24 5.68
C GLY A 189 10.00 14.59 4.99
N THR A 190 9.65 15.59 5.79
CA THR A 190 9.60 17.02 5.39
C THR A 190 10.61 17.81 6.21
N ASP A 191 10.78 19.07 5.89
CA ASP A 191 11.59 20.06 6.63
C ASP A 191 10.82 20.78 7.76
N ILE A 192 9.60 20.34 8.07
CA ILE A 192 8.71 21.00 9.02
C ILE A 192 9.01 20.55 10.44
N VAL A 193 9.32 21.50 11.31
CA VAL A 193 9.56 21.27 12.74
C VAL A 193 8.24 21.25 13.51
N LEU A 194 7.43 20.23 13.26
CA LEU A 194 6.13 19.98 13.89
C LEU A 194 5.79 18.50 13.79
N GLU A 195 5.06 17.95 14.76
CA GLU A 195 4.43 16.63 14.65
C GLU A 195 3.27 16.72 13.64
N LEU A 196 3.55 16.30 12.39
CA LEU A 196 2.58 16.30 11.31
C LEU A 196 1.65 15.08 11.37
N THR A 197 2.17 13.97 11.84
CA THR A 197 1.40 12.71 11.97
C THR A 197 1.46 12.25 13.41
N THR A 198 0.30 12.28 14.07
CA THR A 198 0.15 11.83 15.45
C THR A 198 0.01 10.31 15.54
N PRO A 199 0.24 9.67 16.70
CA PRO A 199 -0.03 8.26 16.89
C PRO A 199 -1.48 7.86 16.55
N THR A 200 -2.47 8.68 16.90
CA THR A 200 -3.89 8.45 16.57
C THR A 200 -4.12 8.41 15.06
N GLY A 201 -3.62 9.42 14.34
CA GLY A 201 -3.72 9.48 12.87
C GLY A 201 -2.99 8.32 12.19
N ALA A 202 -1.77 8.00 12.66
CA ALA A 202 -1.00 6.86 12.17
C ALA A 202 -1.73 5.53 12.38
N ALA A 203 -2.36 5.34 13.55
CA ALA A 203 -3.14 4.14 13.86
C ALA A 203 -4.35 3.99 12.94
N LEU A 204 -5.08 5.08 12.71
CA LEU A 204 -6.23 5.09 11.80
C LEU A 204 -5.82 4.66 10.39
N VAL A 205 -4.86 5.35 9.76
CA VAL A 205 -4.49 5.03 8.37
C VAL A 205 -3.83 3.67 8.25
N SER A 206 -2.98 3.28 9.19
CA SER A 206 -2.29 1.98 9.13
C SER A 206 -3.20 0.79 9.43
N THR A 207 -4.38 1.02 10.03
CA THR A 207 -5.38 -0.03 10.30
C THR A 207 -6.44 -0.09 9.21
N LEU A 208 -6.88 1.07 8.72
CA LEU A 208 -8.01 1.16 7.82
C LEU A 208 -7.60 1.10 6.35
N ALA A 209 -6.39 1.60 6.00
CA ALA A 209 -5.95 1.58 4.60
C ALA A 209 -5.61 0.16 4.14
N THR A 210 -6.29 -0.27 3.10
CA THR A 210 -6.06 -1.54 2.41
C THR A 210 -5.03 -1.41 1.31
N ARG A 211 -4.87 -0.20 0.75
CA ARG A 211 -3.90 0.12 -0.31
C ARG A 211 -3.20 1.45 -0.05
N TRP A 212 -1.95 1.50 -0.48
CA TRP A 212 -1.08 2.68 -0.37
C TRP A 212 -0.62 3.14 -1.75
N GLY A 213 -0.65 4.45 -2.00
CA GLY A 213 -0.15 5.01 -3.25
C GLY A 213 -0.95 6.20 -3.76
N PRO A 214 -0.89 6.46 -5.08
CA PRO A 214 -1.66 7.52 -5.71
C PRO A 214 -3.17 7.27 -5.57
N MET A 215 -3.95 8.33 -5.81
CA MET A 215 -5.41 8.23 -5.85
C MET A 215 -5.84 7.15 -6.85
N PRO A 216 -6.69 6.20 -6.45
CA PRO A 216 -7.20 5.18 -7.36
C PRO A 216 -8.08 5.80 -8.44
N ALA A 217 -8.29 5.07 -9.55
CA ALA A 217 -9.28 5.47 -10.54
C ALA A 217 -10.67 5.37 -9.92
N MET A 218 -11.36 6.51 -9.83
CA MET A 218 -12.71 6.59 -9.25
C MET A 218 -13.52 7.72 -9.88
N ARG A 219 -14.83 7.62 -9.82
CA ARG A 219 -15.73 8.74 -10.05
C ARG A 219 -15.91 9.48 -8.73
N ILE A 220 -15.29 10.65 -8.59
CA ILE A 220 -15.34 11.44 -7.36
C ILE A 220 -16.80 11.86 -7.08
N THR A 221 -17.27 11.59 -5.87
CA THR A 221 -18.61 11.97 -5.38
C THR A 221 -18.53 13.04 -4.31
N ALA A 222 -17.45 13.03 -3.49
CA ALA A 222 -17.24 14.02 -2.43
C ALA A 222 -15.74 14.23 -2.17
N SER A 223 -15.40 15.36 -1.56
CA SER A 223 -14.07 15.62 -1.02
C SER A 223 -14.14 16.57 0.16
N GLY A 224 -13.19 16.46 1.08
CA GLY A 224 -13.13 17.35 2.23
C GLY A 224 -11.72 17.47 2.79
N PHE A 225 -11.48 18.56 3.53
CA PHE A 225 -10.23 18.85 4.21
C PHE A 225 -10.43 18.92 5.72
N GLY A 226 -9.70 18.10 6.46
CA GLY A 226 -9.62 18.17 7.92
C GLY A 226 -8.40 18.97 8.35
N ALA A 227 -8.63 20.06 9.07
CA ALA A 227 -7.60 21.01 9.45
C ALA A 227 -6.94 20.64 10.78
N GLY A 228 -5.61 20.70 10.84
CA GLY A 228 -4.89 20.70 12.10
C GLY A 228 -4.98 22.04 12.83
N THR A 229 -4.58 22.03 14.10
CA THR A 229 -4.70 23.19 15.01
C THR A 229 -3.79 24.36 14.60
N ARG A 230 -2.60 24.07 14.05
CA ARG A 230 -1.56 25.07 13.76
C ARG A 230 -1.53 25.46 12.29
N ASP A 231 -1.13 26.69 12.01
CA ASP A 231 -0.78 27.10 10.66
C ASP A 231 0.65 26.70 10.31
N LEU A 232 0.88 26.37 9.04
CA LEU A 232 2.18 26.08 8.47
C LEU A 232 2.53 27.12 7.41
N ASP A 233 3.80 27.53 7.38
CA ASP A 233 4.28 28.43 6.34
C ASP A 233 4.34 27.71 4.99
N GLY A 234 3.74 28.32 3.97
CA GLY A 234 3.84 27.88 2.59
C GLY A 234 3.04 26.63 2.20
N ARG A 235 2.28 26.03 3.12
CA ARG A 235 1.38 24.89 2.83
C ARG A 235 0.22 24.79 3.83
N PRO A 236 -0.91 24.19 3.43
CA PRO A 236 -2.01 23.97 4.36
C PRO A 236 -1.67 22.86 5.38
N ASN A 237 -1.92 23.12 6.67
CA ASN A 237 -1.92 22.07 7.69
C ASN A 237 -3.26 21.37 7.68
N ALA A 238 -3.42 20.44 6.75
CA ALA A 238 -4.66 19.72 6.55
C ALA A 238 -4.40 18.33 5.93
N VAL A 239 -5.31 17.39 6.17
CA VAL A 239 -5.45 16.16 5.42
C VAL A 239 -6.63 16.29 4.46
N GLN A 240 -6.50 15.80 3.25
CA GLN A 240 -7.61 15.73 2.30
C GLN A 240 -8.18 14.31 2.27
N VAL A 241 -9.50 14.17 2.26
CA VAL A 241 -10.17 12.93 1.84
C VAL A 241 -10.86 13.15 0.50
N ILE A 242 -10.76 12.18 -0.40
CA ILE A 242 -11.50 12.12 -1.65
C ILE A 242 -12.31 10.83 -1.62
N ILE A 243 -13.62 10.94 -1.81
CA ILE A 243 -14.56 9.83 -1.80
C ILE A 243 -15.14 9.67 -3.20
N GLY A 244 -15.30 8.45 -3.65
CA GLY A 244 -15.86 8.17 -4.96
C GLY A 244 -16.16 6.69 -5.17
N GLU A 245 -16.91 6.47 -6.22
CA GLU A 245 -17.20 5.14 -6.72
C GLU A 245 -15.96 4.62 -7.46
N ALA A 246 -15.44 3.47 -7.03
CA ALA A 246 -14.36 2.83 -7.74
C ALA A 246 -14.80 2.60 -9.20
N LEU A 247 -14.03 3.12 -10.14
CA LEU A 247 -14.21 2.71 -11.52
C LEU A 247 -13.68 1.28 -11.59
N ASP A 248 -14.55 0.35 -12.00
CA ASP A 248 -14.11 -0.98 -12.36
C ASP A 248 -13.03 -0.85 -13.45
N GLN A 249 -11.79 -0.75 -13.03
CA GLN A 249 -10.74 -1.30 -13.83
C GLN A 249 -11.01 -2.79 -13.75
N GLU A 250 -11.69 -3.29 -14.78
CA GLU A 250 -12.06 -4.67 -15.02
C GLU A 250 -11.68 -5.57 -13.83
N ARG A 251 -12.65 -6.27 -13.23
CA ARG A 251 -12.41 -7.48 -12.44
C ARG A 251 -11.68 -8.52 -13.33
N SER A 252 -10.56 -8.06 -13.92
CA SER A 252 -9.49 -8.96 -14.23
C SER A 252 -8.96 -9.40 -12.86
N GLU A 253 -8.84 -10.68 -12.65
CA GLU A 253 -7.99 -11.33 -11.65
C GLU A 253 -6.54 -10.82 -11.75
N ASP A 254 -6.35 -9.64 -12.30
CA ASP A 254 -5.14 -8.91 -12.51
C ASP A 254 -4.78 -8.28 -11.18
N HIS A 255 -4.04 -9.01 -10.39
CA HIS A 255 -3.28 -8.54 -9.25
C HIS A 255 -2.59 -7.25 -9.69
N GLY A 256 -3.00 -6.11 -9.12
CA GLY A 256 -2.55 -4.77 -9.48
C GLY A 256 -1.08 -4.81 -9.83
N GLY A 257 -0.73 -4.42 -11.08
CA GLY A 257 0.53 -4.77 -11.71
C GLY A 257 1.74 -4.58 -10.81
N GLN A 258 2.66 -5.49 -10.88
CA GLN A 258 3.87 -5.52 -10.04
C GLN A 258 4.72 -4.28 -10.33
N PRO A 259 5.02 -3.42 -9.34
CA PRO A 259 5.97 -2.34 -9.53
C PRO A 259 7.36 -2.92 -9.81
N VAL A 260 7.97 -2.47 -10.89
CA VAL A 260 9.33 -2.86 -11.29
C VAL A 260 10.14 -1.63 -11.67
N VAL A 261 11.45 -1.78 -11.72
CA VAL A 261 12.38 -0.76 -12.21
C VAL A 261 13.03 -1.25 -13.49
N LEU A 262 13.01 -0.44 -14.53
CA LEU A 262 13.83 -0.65 -15.71
C LEU A 262 15.20 -0.01 -15.47
N LEU A 263 16.26 -0.80 -15.62
CA LEU A 263 17.66 -0.34 -15.63
C LEU A 263 18.21 -0.42 -17.03
N GLU A 264 18.91 0.62 -17.49
CA GLU A 264 19.48 0.67 -18.83
C GLU A 264 20.88 1.31 -18.82
N ALA A 265 21.79 0.74 -19.59
CA ALA A 265 23.09 1.31 -19.86
C ALA A 265 23.41 1.26 -21.37
N ASN A 266 23.98 2.35 -21.91
CA ASN A 266 24.54 2.34 -23.27
C ASN A 266 26.01 1.94 -23.21
N VAL A 267 26.40 0.98 -24.04
CA VAL A 267 27.76 0.47 -24.12
C VAL A 267 28.21 0.42 -25.61
N ASP A 268 29.38 0.94 -25.92
CA ASP A 268 29.94 1.01 -27.29
C ASP A 268 31.34 0.40 -27.40
N ASP A 269 31.88 -0.11 -26.29
CA ASP A 269 33.25 -0.66 -26.19
C ASP A 269 33.28 -2.07 -25.56
N VAL A 270 32.12 -2.78 -25.54
CA VAL A 270 31.99 -4.11 -24.98
C VAL A 270 31.82 -5.16 -26.08
N THR A 271 32.54 -6.28 -25.98
CA THR A 271 32.46 -7.37 -26.96
C THR A 271 31.11 -8.12 -26.86
N GLY A 272 30.70 -8.77 -27.97
CA GLY A 272 29.48 -9.58 -28.00
C GLY A 272 29.46 -10.70 -26.98
N GLU A 273 30.61 -11.29 -26.65
CA GLU A 273 30.75 -12.34 -25.63
C GLU A 273 30.42 -11.81 -24.22
N ILE A 274 30.98 -10.64 -23.89
CA ILE A 274 30.70 -9.97 -22.58
C ILE A 274 29.24 -9.53 -22.53
N LEU A 275 28.67 -9.02 -23.62
CA LEU A 275 27.26 -8.66 -23.68
C LEU A 275 26.34 -9.86 -23.39
N ALA A 276 26.63 -11.01 -24.02
CA ALA A 276 25.87 -12.23 -23.81
C ALA A 276 26.02 -12.75 -22.34
N HIS A 277 27.25 -12.69 -21.80
CA HIS A 277 27.52 -13.01 -20.41
C HIS A 277 26.76 -12.07 -19.46
N THR A 278 26.76 -10.76 -19.73
CA THR A 278 26.06 -9.77 -18.91
C THR A 278 24.57 -10.07 -18.78
N VAL A 279 23.90 -10.43 -19.89
CA VAL A 279 22.47 -10.83 -19.83
C VAL A 279 22.29 -12.04 -18.89
N THR A 280 23.15 -13.05 -19.01
CA THR A 280 23.12 -14.24 -18.15
C THR A 280 23.35 -13.87 -16.67
N ALA A 281 24.32 -13.02 -16.38
CA ALA A 281 24.64 -12.57 -15.03
C ALA A 281 23.51 -11.75 -14.41
N LEU A 282 22.85 -10.86 -15.17
CA LEU A 282 21.71 -10.10 -14.72
C LEU A 282 20.52 -11.00 -14.37
N LEU A 283 20.22 -12.02 -15.18
CA LEU A 283 19.17 -13.00 -14.91
C LEU A 283 19.51 -13.84 -13.67
N ALA A 284 20.75 -14.33 -13.56
CA ALA A 284 21.23 -15.07 -12.41
C ALA A 284 21.19 -14.24 -11.12
N ALA A 285 21.44 -12.95 -11.20
CA ALA A 285 21.31 -12.00 -10.11
C ALA A 285 19.84 -11.69 -9.75
N GLY A 286 18.85 -12.25 -10.46
CA GLY A 286 17.42 -12.18 -10.16
C GLY A 286 16.67 -11.05 -10.83
N SER A 287 17.15 -10.56 -11.98
CA SER A 287 16.31 -9.75 -12.85
C SER A 287 15.11 -10.57 -13.35
N HIS A 288 13.96 -9.93 -13.49
CA HIS A 288 12.78 -10.56 -14.10
C HIS A 288 12.98 -10.84 -15.58
N ASP A 289 13.73 -9.96 -16.24
CA ASP A 289 14.11 -10.08 -17.65
C ASP A 289 15.34 -9.23 -17.91
N ALA A 290 16.13 -9.60 -18.94
CA ALA A 290 17.29 -8.85 -19.40
C ALA A 290 17.51 -9.10 -20.88
N TRP A 291 17.84 -8.04 -21.63
CA TRP A 291 18.05 -8.12 -23.08
C TRP A 291 18.98 -7.02 -23.60
N LEU A 292 19.36 -7.14 -24.86
CA LEU A 292 20.20 -6.20 -25.60
C LEU A 292 19.41 -5.56 -26.73
N VAL A 293 19.58 -4.26 -26.91
CA VAL A 293 19.04 -3.51 -28.04
C VAL A 293 20.21 -2.90 -28.83
N PRO A 294 20.47 -3.27 -30.08
CA PRO A 294 21.49 -2.61 -30.93
C PRO A 294 21.02 -1.19 -31.25
N VAL A 295 21.92 -0.24 -31.11
CA VAL A 295 21.67 1.18 -31.39
C VAL A 295 22.86 1.83 -32.09
N ILE A 296 22.65 2.97 -32.73
CA ILE A 296 23.73 3.86 -33.14
C ILE A 296 23.94 4.88 -32.01
N GLY A 297 25.07 4.78 -31.35
CA GLY A 297 25.47 5.65 -30.25
C GLY A 297 26.06 7.00 -30.73
N LYS A 298 26.71 7.70 -29.77
CA LYS A 298 27.38 8.96 -30.03
C LYS A 298 28.41 8.81 -31.15
N LYS A 299 28.58 9.84 -31.97
CA LYS A 299 29.53 9.89 -33.08
C LYS A 299 29.27 8.84 -34.17
N GLY A 300 28.02 8.32 -34.29
CA GLY A 300 27.66 7.33 -35.32
C GLY A 300 28.25 5.93 -35.09
N ARG A 301 28.66 5.59 -33.87
CA ARG A 301 29.25 4.28 -33.56
C ARG A 301 28.19 3.23 -33.26
N PRO A 302 28.33 1.98 -33.72
CA PRO A 302 27.53 0.88 -33.27
C PRO A 302 27.68 0.73 -31.75
N ALA A 303 26.56 0.53 -31.07
CA ALA A 303 26.49 0.39 -29.60
C ALA A 303 25.33 -0.52 -29.23
N HIS A 304 25.23 -0.86 -27.94
CA HIS A 304 24.11 -1.63 -27.39
C HIS A 304 23.54 -0.91 -26.18
N VAL A 305 22.22 -1.01 -26.02
CA VAL A 305 21.55 -0.74 -24.75
C VAL A 305 21.36 -2.07 -24.05
N VAL A 306 22.01 -2.25 -22.91
CA VAL A 306 21.75 -3.36 -21.99
C VAL A 306 20.62 -2.95 -21.10
N THR A 307 19.55 -3.74 -21.09
CA THR A 307 18.32 -3.46 -20.33
C THR A 307 18.01 -4.60 -19.38
N ALA A 308 17.57 -4.28 -18.17
CA ALA A 308 17.07 -5.24 -17.19
C ALA A 308 15.80 -4.72 -16.51
N VAL A 309 14.80 -5.61 -16.29
CA VAL A 309 13.60 -5.37 -15.49
C VAL A 309 13.79 -6.02 -14.14
N VAL A 310 13.69 -5.24 -13.06
CA VAL A 310 14.08 -5.69 -11.74
C VAL A 310 13.04 -5.31 -10.67
N ASP A 311 13.01 -6.06 -9.58
CA ASP A 311 12.29 -5.67 -8.38
C ASP A 311 12.91 -4.38 -7.79
N PRO A 312 12.11 -3.38 -7.37
CA PRO A 312 12.63 -2.14 -6.77
C PRO A 312 13.62 -2.36 -5.63
N VAL A 313 13.39 -3.39 -4.79
CA VAL A 313 14.27 -3.74 -3.67
C VAL A 313 15.65 -4.22 -4.15
N ARG A 314 15.71 -4.87 -5.33
CA ARG A 314 16.95 -5.40 -5.91
C ARG A 314 17.63 -4.47 -6.90
N ALA A 315 17.03 -3.34 -7.23
CA ALA A 315 17.56 -2.41 -8.25
C ALA A 315 19.00 -1.97 -7.97
N GLY A 316 19.35 -1.74 -6.70
CA GLY A 316 20.71 -1.38 -6.30
C GLY A 316 21.74 -2.49 -6.52
N GLU A 317 21.39 -3.74 -6.30
CA GLU A 317 22.23 -4.92 -6.52
C GLU A 317 22.44 -5.15 -8.01
N ILE A 318 21.34 -5.21 -8.78
CA ILE A 318 21.39 -5.46 -10.23
C ILE A 318 22.14 -4.34 -10.98
N ARG A 319 21.99 -3.08 -10.55
CA ARG A 319 22.77 -1.98 -11.09
C ARG A 319 24.27 -2.21 -10.91
N ARG A 320 24.72 -2.72 -9.75
CA ARG A 320 26.14 -3.03 -9.52
C ARG A 320 26.63 -4.14 -10.44
N VAL A 321 25.85 -5.18 -10.66
CA VAL A 321 26.17 -6.25 -11.61
C VAL A 321 26.30 -5.67 -13.02
N LEU A 322 25.32 -4.88 -13.48
CA LEU A 322 25.36 -4.25 -14.80
C LEU A 322 26.64 -3.39 -15.01
N MET A 323 26.99 -2.59 -14.00
CA MET A 323 28.21 -1.76 -14.06
C MET A 323 29.49 -2.60 -14.04
N SER A 324 29.54 -3.64 -13.22
CA SER A 324 30.72 -4.51 -13.10
C SER A 324 30.99 -5.29 -14.38
N GLU A 325 29.95 -5.85 -15.00
CA GLU A 325 30.10 -6.68 -16.19
C GLU A 325 30.42 -5.86 -17.46
N THR A 326 29.85 -4.66 -17.56
CA THR A 326 30.01 -3.84 -18.77
C THR A 326 31.07 -2.75 -18.67
N GLY A 327 31.52 -2.43 -17.47
CA GLY A 327 32.42 -1.29 -17.21
C GLY A 327 31.75 0.08 -17.44
N THR A 328 30.45 0.13 -17.67
CA THR A 328 29.73 1.39 -17.91
C THR A 328 29.84 2.34 -16.71
N LEU A 329 30.01 3.62 -16.99
CA LEU A 329 30.07 4.67 -15.97
C LEU A 329 28.70 5.22 -15.58
N GLY A 330 27.63 4.83 -16.32
CA GLY A 330 26.30 5.36 -16.08
C GLY A 330 25.18 4.39 -16.38
N VAL A 331 24.26 4.26 -15.41
CA VAL A 331 23.02 3.50 -15.55
C VAL A 331 21.85 4.44 -15.28
N ARG A 332 20.89 4.49 -16.18
CA ARG A 332 19.62 5.18 -16.00
C ARG A 332 18.56 4.21 -15.53
N SER A 333 17.59 4.72 -14.76
CA SER A 333 16.48 3.92 -14.26
C SER A 333 15.16 4.66 -14.40
N ARG A 334 14.07 3.92 -14.56
CA ARG A 334 12.70 4.43 -14.48
C ARG A 334 11.78 3.40 -13.87
N PRO A 335 10.80 3.83 -13.04
CA PRO A 335 9.78 2.95 -12.52
C PRO A 335 8.82 2.56 -13.65
N LEU A 336 8.37 1.30 -13.64
CA LEU A 336 7.36 0.75 -14.52
C LEU A 336 6.40 -0.12 -13.73
N THR A 337 5.26 -0.42 -14.32
CA THR A 337 4.35 -1.46 -13.83
C THR A 337 4.40 -2.65 -14.79
N ARG A 338 4.57 -3.85 -14.25
CA ARG A 338 4.57 -5.11 -14.99
C ARG A 338 3.31 -5.89 -14.65
N TRP A 339 2.54 -6.27 -15.64
CA TRP A 339 1.41 -7.18 -15.49
C TRP A 339 1.84 -8.60 -15.90
N VAL A 340 1.62 -9.56 -15.00
CA VAL A 340 1.99 -10.96 -15.25
C VAL A 340 0.69 -11.76 -15.30
N ALA A 341 0.41 -12.37 -16.44
CA ALA A 341 -0.74 -13.25 -16.57
C ALA A 341 -0.65 -14.42 -15.58
N ALA A 342 -1.79 -14.81 -15.03
CA ALA A 342 -1.88 -16.00 -14.19
C ALA A 342 -1.36 -17.20 -14.95
N ARG A 343 -0.49 -17.99 -14.31
CA ARG A 343 0.12 -19.17 -14.91
C ARG A 343 0.23 -20.32 -13.90
N ARG A 344 -0.05 -21.51 -14.37
CA ARG A 344 0.19 -22.74 -13.64
C ARG A 344 1.33 -23.50 -14.32
N ILE A 345 2.22 -24.09 -13.53
CA ILE A 345 3.28 -24.97 -14.04
C ILE A 345 2.97 -26.36 -13.53
N GLU A 346 2.96 -27.32 -14.42
CA GLU A 346 2.88 -28.75 -14.09
C GLU A 346 4.03 -29.51 -14.78
N ALA A 347 4.37 -30.66 -14.27
CA ALA A 347 5.32 -31.57 -14.91
C ALA A 347 4.58 -32.73 -15.54
N VAL A 348 4.85 -33.02 -16.81
CA VAL A 348 4.38 -34.18 -17.53
C VAL A 348 5.55 -35.11 -17.78
N ASP A 349 5.30 -36.43 -17.79
CA ASP A 349 6.32 -37.42 -18.07
C ASP A 349 6.38 -37.74 -19.57
N VAL A 350 7.51 -37.46 -20.21
CA VAL A 350 7.74 -37.83 -21.59
C VAL A 350 8.76 -38.98 -21.64
N ASP A 351 8.28 -40.19 -21.89
CA ASP A 351 9.08 -41.39 -21.98
C ASP A 351 10.03 -41.60 -20.76
N GLY A 352 9.50 -41.41 -19.53
CA GLY A 352 10.25 -41.58 -18.29
C GLY A 352 11.02 -40.31 -17.83
N HIS A 353 10.84 -39.18 -18.51
CA HIS A 353 11.55 -37.92 -18.19
C HIS A 353 10.59 -36.77 -17.94
N PRO A 354 10.70 -36.06 -16.81
CA PRO A 354 9.82 -34.94 -16.49
C PRO A 354 10.15 -33.73 -17.35
N VAL A 355 9.09 -33.13 -17.93
CA VAL A 355 9.10 -31.88 -18.69
C VAL A 355 8.08 -30.92 -18.06
N ARG A 356 8.51 -29.74 -17.64
CA ARG A 356 7.62 -28.70 -17.12
C ARG A 356 6.84 -28.06 -18.27
N VAL A 357 5.55 -27.88 -18.02
CA VAL A 357 4.61 -27.24 -18.97
C VAL A 357 3.91 -26.10 -18.28
N LYS A 358 3.91 -24.94 -18.95
CA LYS A 358 3.20 -23.74 -18.49
C LYS A 358 1.82 -23.66 -19.12
N HIS A 359 0.81 -23.41 -18.27
CA HIS A 359 -0.55 -23.08 -18.69
C HIS A 359 -0.79 -21.58 -18.44
N SER A 360 -1.24 -20.85 -19.43
CA SER A 360 -1.63 -19.43 -19.29
C SER A 360 -2.64 -19.06 -20.38
N ALA A 361 -3.75 -18.40 -19.99
CA ALA A 361 -4.76 -17.84 -20.92
C ALA A 361 -5.10 -18.76 -22.11
N GLY A 362 -5.37 -20.05 -21.84
CA GLY A 362 -5.72 -21.06 -22.86
C GLY A 362 -4.54 -21.56 -23.72
N ARG A 363 -3.32 -21.22 -23.35
CA ARG A 363 -2.10 -21.74 -23.99
C ARG A 363 -1.39 -22.72 -23.09
N VAL A 364 -0.89 -23.79 -23.71
CA VAL A 364 -0.05 -24.81 -23.08
C VAL A 364 1.31 -24.74 -23.76
N LYS A 365 2.40 -24.55 -23.01
CA LYS A 365 3.75 -24.44 -23.56
C LYS A 365 4.78 -25.15 -22.69
N ALA A 366 5.53 -26.08 -23.28
CA ALA A 366 6.62 -26.79 -22.62
C ALA A 366 7.83 -25.84 -22.41
N GLU A 367 8.55 -26.03 -21.28
CA GLU A 367 9.78 -25.32 -20.96
C GLU A 367 10.90 -25.77 -21.89
N PHE A 368 11.50 -24.85 -22.62
CA PHE A 368 12.51 -25.13 -23.63
C PHE A 368 13.74 -25.87 -23.06
N GLU A 369 14.22 -25.49 -21.88
CA GLU A 369 15.37 -26.14 -21.25
C GLU A 369 15.13 -27.61 -20.95
N ASP A 370 13.91 -27.94 -20.45
CA ASP A 370 13.52 -29.33 -20.20
C ASP A 370 13.39 -30.09 -21.51
N THR A 371 12.77 -29.51 -22.54
CA THR A 371 12.62 -30.17 -23.85
C THR A 371 13.96 -30.38 -24.54
N ALA A 372 14.89 -29.44 -24.42
CA ALA A 372 16.25 -29.58 -24.96
C ALA A 372 17.06 -30.64 -24.19
N ARG A 373 16.92 -30.72 -22.88
CA ARG A 373 17.54 -31.74 -22.03
C ARG A 373 17.02 -33.11 -22.37
N VAL A 374 15.70 -33.29 -22.38
CA VAL A 374 15.05 -34.58 -22.66
C VAL A 374 15.28 -35.02 -24.11
N GLY A 375 15.28 -34.05 -25.05
CA GLY A 375 15.61 -34.32 -26.46
C GLY A 375 16.98 -34.95 -26.62
N ARG A 376 18.00 -34.49 -25.90
CA ARG A 376 19.34 -35.10 -25.89
C ARG A 376 19.36 -36.49 -25.29
N LEU A 377 18.55 -36.77 -24.27
CA LEU A 377 18.47 -38.08 -23.62
C LEU A 377 17.78 -39.14 -24.49
N LEU A 378 16.77 -38.72 -25.26
CA LEU A 378 15.93 -39.58 -26.07
C LEU A 378 16.37 -39.62 -27.55
N ASP A 379 17.43 -38.90 -27.93
CA ASP A 379 17.86 -38.69 -29.31
C ASP A 379 16.72 -38.16 -30.21
N LEU A 380 15.94 -37.22 -29.66
CA LEU A 380 14.82 -36.57 -30.33
C LEU A 380 15.05 -35.06 -30.49
N PRO A 381 14.55 -34.43 -31.56
CA PRO A 381 14.52 -32.99 -31.63
C PRO A 381 13.72 -32.38 -30.47
N ALA A 382 14.23 -31.30 -29.85
CA ALA A 382 13.57 -30.62 -28.75
C ALA A 382 12.10 -30.21 -29.08
N ARG A 383 11.82 -29.85 -30.34
CA ARG A 383 10.46 -29.55 -30.85
C ARG A 383 9.51 -30.73 -30.74
N GLU A 384 10.00 -31.98 -30.93
CA GLU A 384 9.19 -33.16 -30.82
C GLU A 384 8.86 -33.49 -29.37
N VAL A 385 9.82 -33.32 -28.46
CA VAL A 385 9.60 -33.44 -27.02
C VAL A 385 8.60 -32.40 -26.54
N ALA A 386 8.72 -31.15 -27.01
CA ALA A 386 7.78 -30.08 -26.69
C ALA A 386 6.34 -30.43 -27.13
N ARG A 387 6.17 -30.88 -28.38
CA ARG A 387 4.86 -31.30 -28.90
C ARG A 387 4.22 -32.42 -28.05
N ARG A 388 5.00 -33.44 -27.69
CA ARG A 388 4.49 -34.55 -26.83
C ARG A 388 4.08 -34.04 -25.45
N ALA A 389 4.91 -33.24 -24.82
CA ALA A 389 4.62 -32.68 -23.51
C ALA A 389 3.36 -31.81 -23.51
N GLU A 390 3.20 -30.94 -24.53
CA GLU A 390 2.03 -30.06 -24.68
C GLU A 390 0.75 -30.83 -24.98
N GLU A 391 0.82 -31.89 -25.80
CA GLU A 391 -0.32 -32.79 -26.05
C GLU A 391 -0.76 -33.57 -24.79
N MET A 392 0.20 -34.02 -23.97
CA MET A 392 -0.09 -34.71 -22.71
C MET A 392 -0.75 -33.77 -21.70
N ALA A 393 -0.20 -32.58 -21.53
CA ALA A 393 -0.77 -31.55 -20.67
C ALA A 393 -2.16 -31.07 -21.14
N GLY A 394 -2.36 -30.95 -22.48
CA GLY A 394 -3.66 -30.57 -23.05
C GLY A 394 -4.75 -31.64 -22.90
N ARG A 395 -4.40 -32.94 -22.86
CA ARG A 395 -5.35 -34.05 -22.61
C ARG A 395 -5.79 -34.17 -21.16
N ALA A 396 -5.04 -33.61 -20.20
CA ALA A 396 -5.37 -33.62 -18.79
C ALA A 396 -6.45 -32.55 -18.44
N ILE A 397 -6.77 -31.63 -19.34
CA ILE A 397 -7.86 -30.67 -19.19
C ILE A 397 -9.15 -31.35 -19.66
N SER A 398 -9.80 -32.11 -18.77
CA SER A 398 -11.15 -32.66 -18.97
C SER A 398 -12.19 -31.51 -18.94
N PRO A 399 -13.37 -31.64 -19.59
CA PRO A 399 -14.34 -30.54 -19.78
C PRO A 399 -14.98 -29.95 -18.53
N THR A 400 -14.56 -30.36 -17.33
CA THR A 400 -15.16 -29.96 -16.05
C THR A 400 -14.65 -28.58 -15.55
N ASP A 401 -13.54 -28.06 -16.07
CA ASP A 401 -12.95 -26.79 -15.66
C ASP A 401 -13.32 -25.59 -16.56
N ALA A 402 -14.25 -25.80 -17.50
CA ALA A 402 -14.71 -24.75 -18.42
C ALA A 402 -15.80 -23.81 -17.82
N ASN A 403 -16.10 -23.93 -16.51
CA ASN A 403 -17.19 -23.18 -15.84
C ASN A 403 -16.66 -22.19 -14.79
N ILE A 404 -15.48 -21.62 -15.00
CA ILE A 404 -15.04 -20.40 -14.30
C ILE A 404 -14.84 -19.35 -15.39
N ARG A 405 -15.94 -18.74 -15.80
CA ARG A 405 -15.99 -17.46 -16.48
C ARG A 405 -16.38 -16.39 -15.49
#